data_b49057e96be62b47a92db05a5dbf33bc
#
_entry.id   b49057e96be62b47a92db05a5dbf33bc
#
_cell.length_a   1.000
_cell.length_b   1.000
_cell.length_c   1.000
_cell.angle_alpha   90.00
_cell.angle_beta   90.00
_cell.angle_gamma   90.00
#
_symmetry.space_group_name_H-M   'P 1'
#
loop_
_entity.id
_entity.type
_entity.pdbx_description
1 polymer ?
#
loop_
_entity_poly.entity_id
_entity_poly.type
_entity_poly.pdbx_seq_one_letter_code
_entity_poly.pdbx_strand_id
1 'polypeptide(L)'
;MELTSQTTQVATTQAATTQQEHVRGVAAEHASRHARVIRSAKDGRLLSALMLPFFAVRPPSGYGVITTTGRRTGKTRRKCVRVIRRGERAYLVQLRPPVLALERPSAIAAWVWNIRANPNVRLRMRGGTFAGVARELTEPAELEQAREAMCDTVNLFDYGECDLHLRGLPTRAKIKELHGYWFDTGVPLVVELASQGLS
;
A
#
# COMPACT_ATOMS: atom_id res chain seq x y z
N MET A 1 16.27 3.34 -36.53
CA MET A 1 15.67 2.53 -35.43
C MET A 1 16.22 2.89 -34.04
N GLU A 2 17.42 3.45 -33.90
CA GLU A 2 18.01 3.87 -32.61
C GLU A 2 17.40 5.15 -32.00
N LEU A 3 16.99 6.13 -32.80
CA LEU A 3 16.42 7.39 -32.31
C LEU A 3 15.12 7.20 -31.47
N THR A 4 14.28 6.23 -31.83
CA THR A 4 13.01 5.97 -31.13
C THR A 4 13.25 5.38 -29.71
N SER A 5 14.27 4.53 -29.56
CA SER A 5 14.65 3.92 -28.29
C SER A 5 15.22 4.96 -27.30
N GLN A 6 16.03 5.90 -27.78
CA GLN A 6 16.60 6.96 -26.92
C GLN A 6 15.52 7.93 -26.43
N THR A 7 14.58 8.33 -27.28
CA THR A 7 13.48 9.24 -26.89
C THR A 7 12.58 8.60 -25.84
N THR A 8 12.25 7.32 -25.98
CA THR A 8 11.43 6.57 -25.00
C THR A 8 12.15 6.43 -23.65
N GLN A 9 13.46 6.20 -23.67
CA GLN A 9 14.26 6.06 -22.46
C GLN A 9 14.39 7.37 -21.68
N VAL A 10 14.56 8.49 -22.40
CA VAL A 10 14.60 9.85 -21.79
C VAL A 10 13.25 10.20 -21.17
N ALA A 11 12.14 9.97 -21.86
CA ALA A 11 10.79 10.24 -21.34
C ALA A 11 10.48 9.42 -20.09
N THR A 12 10.86 8.14 -20.07
CA THR A 12 10.66 7.27 -18.89
C THR A 12 11.51 7.73 -17.71
N THR A 13 12.73 8.18 -17.94
CA THR A 13 13.62 8.70 -16.88
C THR A 13 13.09 10.01 -16.31
N GLN A 14 12.60 10.93 -17.15
CA GLN A 14 11.99 12.18 -16.71
C GLN A 14 10.73 11.95 -15.87
N ALA A 15 9.83 11.07 -16.31
CA ALA A 15 8.62 10.71 -15.56
C ALA A 15 8.95 10.11 -14.19
N ALA A 16 9.97 9.23 -14.12
CA ALA A 16 10.43 8.65 -12.86
C ALA A 16 11.03 9.71 -11.92
N THR A 17 11.78 10.68 -12.44
CA THR A 17 12.35 11.78 -11.65
C THR A 17 11.26 12.67 -11.08
N THR A 18 10.30 13.10 -11.91
CA THR A 18 9.15 13.92 -11.49
C THR A 18 8.32 13.22 -10.42
N GLN A 19 8.08 11.91 -10.55
CA GLN A 19 7.39 11.14 -9.53
C GLN A 19 8.15 11.09 -8.20
N GLN A 20 9.48 10.96 -8.23
CA GLN A 20 10.28 10.96 -7.02
C GLN A 20 10.29 12.32 -6.32
N GLU A 21 10.33 13.41 -7.08
CA GLU A 21 10.24 14.78 -6.56
C GLU A 21 8.87 15.04 -5.93
N HIS A 22 7.79 14.60 -6.57
CA HIS A 22 6.44 14.66 -6.01
C HIS A 22 6.36 13.93 -4.67
N VAL A 23 6.83 12.69 -4.59
CA VAL A 23 6.85 11.89 -3.35
C VAL A 23 7.63 12.59 -2.23
N ARG A 24 8.80 13.19 -2.55
CA ARG A 24 9.58 13.95 -1.58
C ARG A 24 8.85 15.22 -1.11
N GLY A 25 8.22 15.95 -2.00
CA GLY A 25 7.45 17.16 -1.68
C GLY A 25 6.32 16.84 -0.69
N VAL A 26 5.49 15.86 -1.01
CA VAL A 26 4.41 15.40 -0.13
C VAL A 26 4.97 14.90 1.22
N ALA A 27 6.06 14.14 1.21
CA ALA A 27 6.66 13.64 2.44
C ALA A 27 7.25 14.76 3.32
N ALA A 28 7.84 15.79 2.72
CA ALA A 28 8.38 16.95 3.44
C ALA A 28 7.26 17.77 4.11
N GLU A 29 6.15 18.01 3.41
CA GLU A 29 5.00 18.69 3.96
C GLU A 29 4.41 17.98 5.18
N HIS A 30 4.30 16.66 5.10
CA HIS A 30 3.70 15.84 6.15
C HIS A 30 4.67 15.45 7.28
N ALA A 31 6.00 15.58 7.09
CA ALA A 31 7.01 15.09 8.04
C ALA A 31 6.87 15.68 9.45
N SER A 32 6.54 16.97 9.57
CA SER A 32 6.35 17.65 10.86
C SER A 32 5.13 17.16 11.64
N ARG A 33 4.12 16.64 10.95
CA ARG A 33 2.86 16.15 11.52
C ARG A 33 2.94 14.69 11.97
N HIS A 34 3.94 13.94 11.46
CA HIS A 34 4.08 12.52 11.79
C HIS A 34 4.57 12.30 13.22
N ALA A 35 3.99 11.30 13.86
CA ALA A 35 4.46 10.81 15.15
C ALA A 35 5.81 10.09 15.00
N ARG A 36 6.55 10.04 16.11
CA ARG A 36 7.89 9.42 16.10
C ARG A 36 7.88 7.89 16.29
N VAL A 37 6.72 7.25 16.28
CA VAL A 37 6.58 5.82 16.60
C VAL A 37 7.02 4.92 15.46
N ILE A 38 6.58 5.22 14.23
CA ILE A 38 6.96 4.42 13.05
C ILE A 38 7.87 5.26 12.15
N ARG A 39 9.19 5.10 12.33
CA ARG A 39 10.21 5.89 11.61
C ARG A 39 10.86 5.13 10.48
N SER A 40 10.89 3.81 10.54
CA SER A 40 11.65 2.98 9.61
C SER A 40 10.85 1.81 9.06
N ALA A 41 11.34 1.24 7.96
CA ALA A 41 10.80 -0.01 7.43
C ALA A 41 10.93 -1.19 8.42
N LYS A 42 11.85 -1.10 9.41
CA LYS A 42 11.98 -2.11 10.49
C LYS A 42 10.80 -2.04 11.45
N ASP A 43 10.41 -0.83 11.86
CA ASP A 43 9.27 -0.60 12.78
C ASP A 43 7.96 -1.11 12.16
N GLY A 44 7.72 -0.78 10.89
CA GLY A 44 6.56 -1.28 10.16
C GLY A 44 6.55 -2.80 9.95
N ARG A 45 7.74 -3.46 9.90
CA ARG A 45 7.83 -4.92 9.87
C ARG A 45 7.53 -5.52 11.23
N LEU A 46 8.08 -4.96 12.29
CA LEU A 46 7.83 -5.41 13.66
C LEU A 46 6.35 -5.30 14.02
N LEU A 47 5.75 -4.13 13.79
CA LEU A 47 4.32 -3.92 14.02
C LEU A 47 3.48 -4.93 13.24
N SER A 48 3.77 -5.12 11.94
CA SER A 48 3.08 -6.12 11.13
C SER A 48 3.26 -7.54 11.65
N ALA A 49 4.43 -7.89 12.18
CA ALA A 49 4.67 -9.21 12.75
C ALA A 49 3.87 -9.43 14.05
N LEU A 50 3.79 -8.42 14.91
CA LEU A 50 2.99 -8.45 16.14
C LEU A 50 1.49 -8.54 15.85
N MET A 51 1.00 -7.83 14.84
CA MET A 51 -0.42 -7.81 14.48
C MET A 51 -0.84 -9.03 13.65
N LEU A 52 0.11 -9.74 13.04
CA LEU A 52 -0.18 -10.84 12.11
C LEU A 52 -1.04 -11.97 12.70
N PRO A 53 -0.80 -12.48 13.93
CA PRO A 53 -1.65 -13.52 14.52
C PRO A 53 -3.10 -13.06 14.66
N PHE A 54 -3.30 -11.83 15.14
CA PHE A 54 -4.63 -11.25 15.31
C PHE A 54 -5.36 -11.06 13.98
N PHE A 55 -4.70 -10.47 12.98
CA PHE A 55 -5.28 -10.25 11.64
C PHE A 55 -5.50 -11.55 10.88
N ALA A 56 -4.72 -12.59 11.14
CA ALA A 56 -4.92 -13.90 10.52
C ALA A 56 -6.21 -14.58 10.99
N VAL A 57 -6.61 -14.34 12.24
CA VAL A 57 -7.85 -14.89 12.82
C VAL A 57 -9.04 -13.99 12.51
N ARG A 58 -8.97 -12.71 12.90
CA ARG A 58 -10.08 -11.76 12.78
C ARG A 58 -9.58 -10.38 12.34
N PRO A 59 -9.35 -10.17 11.04
CA PRO A 59 -8.89 -8.88 10.54
C PRO A 59 -9.94 -7.79 10.80
N PRO A 60 -9.52 -6.59 11.26
CA PRO A 60 -10.40 -5.43 11.38
C PRO A 60 -10.96 -5.01 10.01
N SER A 61 -12.09 -4.29 10.00
CA SER A 61 -12.60 -3.66 8.78
C SER A 61 -11.54 -2.74 8.18
N GLY A 62 -11.33 -2.81 6.87
CA GLY A 62 -10.32 -2.01 6.16
C GLY A 62 -8.91 -2.57 6.23
N TYR A 63 -8.70 -3.72 6.88
CA TYR A 63 -7.39 -4.37 7.01
C TYR A 63 -7.44 -5.86 6.70
N GLY A 64 -6.28 -6.42 6.43
CA GLY A 64 -6.16 -7.83 6.10
C GLY A 64 -4.72 -8.33 6.10
N VAL A 65 -4.57 -9.59 5.71
CA VAL A 65 -3.27 -10.23 5.51
C VAL A 65 -3.14 -10.64 4.06
N ILE A 66 -2.19 -10.03 3.35
CA ILE A 66 -1.81 -10.51 2.02
C ILE A 66 -0.76 -11.62 2.15
N THR A 67 -0.96 -12.67 1.38
CA THR A 67 -0.04 -13.81 1.27
C THR A 67 0.52 -13.83 -0.14
N THR A 68 1.84 -13.74 -0.25
CA THR A 68 2.59 -13.75 -1.53
C THR A 68 3.60 -14.89 -1.55
N THR A 69 4.07 -15.26 -2.73
CA THR A 69 5.18 -16.19 -2.93
C THR A 69 6.50 -15.43 -2.98
N GLY A 70 7.43 -15.77 -2.10
CA GLY A 70 8.75 -15.11 -2.03
C GLY A 70 9.57 -15.33 -3.30
N ARG A 71 9.86 -14.27 -4.04
CA ARG A 71 10.51 -14.30 -5.37
C ARG A 71 11.86 -15.03 -5.42
N ARG A 72 12.62 -15.03 -4.30
CA ARG A 72 13.94 -15.68 -4.23
C ARG A 72 13.90 -17.11 -3.68
N THR A 73 12.90 -17.42 -2.86
CA THR A 73 12.91 -18.67 -2.06
C THR A 73 11.70 -19.56 -2.32
N GLY A 74 10.70 -19.08 -3.08
CA GLY A 74 9.41 -19.74 -3.24
C GLY A 74 8.57 -19.85 -1.96
N LYS A 75 9.10 -19.47 -0.80
CA LYS A 75 8.40 -19.60 0.48
C LYS A 75 7.25 -18.61 0.60
N THR A 76 6.17 -19.03 1.21
CA THR A 76 5.03 -18.18 1.57
C THR A 76 5.44 -17.02 2.47
N ARG A 77 4.99 -15.81 2.14
CA ARG A 77 5.24 -14.59 2.89
C ARG A 77 3.91 -13.91 3.20
N ARG A 78 3.72 -13.50 4.44
CA ARG A 78 2.52 -12.83 4.92
C ARG A 78 2.84 -11.41 5.37
N LYS A 79 1.93 -10.48 5.10
CA LYS A 79 2.03 -9.08 5.50
C LYS A 79 0.66 -8.52 5.87
N CYS A 80 0.56 -7.83 7.01
CA CYS A 80 -0.61 -7.02 7.32
C CYS A 80 -0.64 -5.82 6.38
N VAL A 81 -1.79 -5.56 5.80
CA VAL A 81 -2.02 -4.47 4.84
C VAL A 81 -3.34 -3.79 5.13
N ARG A 82 -3.42 -2.50 4.83
CA ARG A 82 -4.70 -1.84 4.66
C ARG A 82 -5.31 -2.31 3.34
N VAL A 83 -6.59 -2.68 3.37
CA VAL A 83 -7.30 -3.21 2.20
C VAL A 83 -8.74 -2.73 2.19
N ILE A 84 -9.17 -2.14 1.08
CA ILE A 84 -10.55 -1.72 0.87
C ILE A 84 -11.13 -2.50 -0.31
N ARG A 85 -12.15 -3.29 -0.04
CA ARG A 85 -12.85 -4.06 -1.07
C ARG A 85 -14.00 -3.25 -1.68
N ARG A 86 -14.11 -3.31 -3.01
CA ARG A 86 -15.24 -2.82 -3.80
C ARG A 86 -15.61 -3.90 -4.82
N GLY A 87 -16.70 -4.59 -4.58
CA GLY A 87 -17.11 -5.73 -5.44
C GLY A 87 -16.04 -6.82 -5.50
N GLU A 88 -15.56 -7.10 -6.69
CA GLU A 88 -14.52 -8.10 -6.97
C GLU A 88 -13.09 -7.53 -6.94
N ARG A 89 -12.94 -6.24 -6.64
CA ARG A 89 -11.64 -5.59 -6.51
C ARG A 89 -11.31 -5.29 -5.06
N ALA A 90 -10.06 -5.50 -4.68
CA ALA A 90 -9.52 -5.09 -3.40
C ALA A 90 -8.32 -4.17 -3.62
N TYR A 91 -8.42 -2.93 -3.13
CA TYR A 91 -7.38 -1.91 -3.26
C TYR A 91 -6.46 -1.94 -2.06
N LEU A 92 -5.16 -1.83 -2.33
CA LEU A 92 -4.10 -1.80 -1.33
C LEU A 92 -3.10 -0.70 -1.68
N VAL A 93 -2.30 -0.28 -0.70
CA VAL A 93 -1.18 0.63 -0.94
C VAL A 93 0.04 0.19 -0.13
N GLN A 94 1.20 0.23 -0.76
CA GLN A 94 2.46 0.11 -0.03
C GLN A 94 2.71 1.38 0.74
N LEU A 95 2.73 1.33 2.07
CA LEU A 95 3.00 2.49 2.91
C LEU A 95 4.49 2.84 2.89
N ARG A 96 4.78 4.15 2.91
CA ARG A 96 6.14 4.68 3.13
C ARG A 96 6.13 5.63 4.33
N PRO A 97 6.88 5.35 5.40
CA PRO A 97 7.13 6.36 6.43
C PRO A 97 7.82 7.59 5.84
N PRO A 98 7.59 8.81 6.35
CA PRO A 98 8.14 10.04 5.77
C PRO A 98 9.65 10.02 5.61
N VAL A 99 10.38 9.51 6.59
CA VAL A 99 11.85 9.38 6.49
C VAL A 99 12.24 8.53 5.28
N LEU A 100 11.56 7.40 5.07
CA LEU A 100 11.84 6.54 3.92
C LEU A 100 11.44 7.20 2.60
N ALA A 101 10.32 7.93 2.58
CA ALA A 101 9.87 8.64 1.39
C ALA A 101 10.82 9.78 0.99
N LEU A 102 11.41 10.47 1.97
CA LEU A 102 12.41 11.51 1.73
C LEU A 102 13.75 10.94 1.25
N GLU A 103 14.28 9.93 1.94
CA GLU A 103 15.58 9.37 1.63
C GLU A 103 15.58 8.48 0.39
N ARG A 104 14.53 7.68 0.23
CA ARG A 104 14.39 6.67 -0.83
C ARG A 104 12.98 6.67 -1.43
N PRO A 105 12.61 7.72 -2.19
CA PRO A 105 11.26 7.88 -2.74
C PRO A 105 10.86 6.75 -3.72
N SER A 106 11.83 6.07 -4.32
CA SER A 106 11.61 4.92 -5.21
C SER A 106 11.65 3.56 -4.50
N ALA A 107 11.76 3.52 -3.15
CA ALA A 107 11.86 2.26 -2.44
C ALA A 107 10.58 1.40 -2.59
N ILE A 108 10.77 0.16 -3.02
CA ILE A 108 9.71 -0.82 -3.19
C ILE A 108 9.81 -1.89 -2.11
N ALA A 109 8.70 -2.17 -1.43
CA ALA A 109 8.65 -3.19 -0.39
C ALA A 109 8.81 -4.60 -0.97
N ALA A 110 9.39 -5.50 -0.17
CA ALA A 110 9.65 -6.88 -0.61
C ALA A 110 8.39 -7.63 -1.07
N TRP A 111 7.24 -7.35 -0.47
CA TRP A 111 5.99 -8.00 -0.85
C TRP A 111 5.46 -7.51 -2.21
N VAL A 112 5.70 -6.26 -2.58
CA VAL A 112 5.39 -5.73 -3.92
C VAL A 112 6.31 -6.36 -4.96
N TRP A 113 7.61 -6.49 -4.66
CA TRP A 113 8.53 -7.25 -5.51
C TRP A 113 8.14 -8.72 -5.68
N ASN A 114 7.53 -9.34 -4.66
CA ASN A 114 7.01 -10.69 -4.79
C ASN A 114 5.82 -10.73 -5.75
N ILE A 115 4.91 -9.75 -5.69
CA ILE A 115 3.76 -9.63 -6.60
C ILE A 115 4.23 -9.43 -8.04
N ARG A 116 5.24 -8.58 -8.29
CA ARG A 116 5.82 -8.41 -9.64
C ARG A 116 6.35 -9.73 -10.21
N ALA A 117 6.91 -10.59 -9.37
CA ALA A 117 7.45 -11.88 -9.80
C ALA A 117 6.38 -12.98 -9.89
N ASN A 118 5.37 -12.93 -9.03
CA ASN A 118 4.23 -13.85 -9.04
C ASN A 118 2.99 -13.09 -8.55
N PRO A 119 2.08 -12.72 -9.47
CA PRO A 119 0.91 -11.92 -9.14
C PRO A 119 -0.19 -12.68 -8.38
N ASN A 120 -0.12 -14.00 -8.33
CA ASN A 120 -1.10 -14.81 -7.62
C ASN A 120 -0.94 -14.63 -6.10
N VAL A 121 -2.00 -14.15 -5.47
CA VAL A 121 -2.01 -13.85 -4.03
C VAL A 121 -3.23 -14.47 -3.34
N ARG A 122 -3.15 -14.56 -2.02
CA ARG A 122 -4.31 -14.80 -1.16
C ARG A 122 -4.47 -13.63 -0.22
N LEU A 123 -5.70 -13.16 -0.08
CA LEU A 123 -6.04 -12.01 0.75
C LEU A 123 -7.04 -12.41 1.83
N ARG A 124 -6.57 -12.49 3.07
CA ARG A 124 -7.42 -12.68 4.25
C ARG A 124 -7.94 -11.33 4.70
N MET A 125 -9.24 -11.13 4.66
CA MET A 125 -9.93 -9.93 5.13
C MET A 125 -11.25 -10.29 5.79
N ARG A 126 -11.97 -9.30 6.31
CA ARG A 126 -13.31 -9.54 6.85
C ARG A 126 -14.18 -10.20 5.77
N GLY A 127 -14.84 -11.29 6.14
CA GLY A 127 -15.67 -12.09 5.23
C GLY A 127 -14.97 -13.31 4.64
N GLY A 128 -13.65 -13.49 4.81
CA GLY A 128 -13.00 -14.73 4.35
C GLY A 128 -11.57 -14.56 3.83
N THR A 129 -11.13 -15.62 3.17
CA THR A 129 -9.86 -15.64 2.42
C THR A 129 -10.17 -15.79 0.94
N PHE A 130 -9.67 -14.87 0.15
CA PHE A 130 -9.92 -14.76 -1.27
C PHE A 130 -8.62 -15.01 -2.03
N ALA A 131 -8.66 -15.82 -3.06
CA ALA A 131 -7.59 -15.88 -4.06
C ALA A 131 -7.78 -14.71 -5.05
N GLY A 132 -6.70 -14.27 -5.68
CA GLY A 132 -6.79 -13.23 -6.69
C GLY A 132 -5.46 -12.96 -7.37
N VAL A 133 -5.51 -12.09 -8.37
CA VAL A 133 -4.35 -11.63 -9.13
C VAL A 133 -4.08 -10.18 -8.76
N ALA A 134 -2.89 -9.90 -8.26
CA ALA A 134 -2.47 -8.58 -7.82
C ALA A 134 -1.64 -7.87 -8.90
N ARG A 135 -1.87 -6.57 -9.08
CA ARG A 135 -1.03 -5.71 -9.94
C ARG A 135 -0.94 -4.30 -9.38
N GLU A 136 0.09 -3.57 -9.79
CA GLU A 136 0.17 -2.13 -9.53
C GLU A 136 -0.81 -1.39 -10.42
N LEU A 137 -1.31 -0.26 -9.92
CA LEU A 137 -2.19 0.63 -10.66
C LEU A 137 -1.34 1.69 -11.37
N THR A 138 -1.57 1.85 -12.66
CA THR A 138 -0.91 2.84 -13.52
C THR A 138 -1.90 3.69 -14.30
N GLU A 139 -3.08 3.15 -14.58
CA GLU A 139 -4.09 3.85 -15.36
C GLU A 139 -4.77 4.95 -14.54
N PRO A 140 -4.85 6.20 -15.04
CA PRO A 140 -5.38 7.34 -14.29
C PRO A 140 -6.79 7.12 -13.72
N ALA A 141 -7.69 6.54 -14.50
CA ALA A 141 -9.06 6.27 -14.07
C ALA A 141 -9.13 5.22 -12.94
N GLU A 142 -8.27 4.20 -12.99
CA GLU A 142 -8.19 3.21 -11.91
C GLU A 142 -7.53 3.77 -10.65
N LEU A 143 -6.52 4.65 -10.80
CA LEU A 143 -5.90 5.35 -9.70
C LEU A 143 -6.90 6.23 -8.97
N GLU A 144 -7.76 6.96 -9.68
CA GLU A 144 -8.80 7.78 -9.07
C GLU A 144 -9.81 6.94 -8.29
N GLN A 145 -10.30 5.85 -8.86
CA GLN A 145 -11.19 4.90 -8.17
C GLN A 145 -10.55 4.31 -6.90
N ALA A 146 -9.27 3.95 -6.99
CA ALA A 146 -8.53 3.43 -5.85
C ALA A 146 -8.32 4.51 -4.78
N ARG A 147 -8.02 5.76 -5.19
CA ARG A 147 -7.88 6.91 -4.30
C ARG A 147 -9.16 7.17 -3.52
N GLU A 148 -10.30 7.26 -4.21
CA GLU A 148 -11.61 7.42 -3.57
C GLU A 148 -11.87 6.28 -2.56
N ALA A 149 -11.70 5.04 -2.98
CA ALA A 149 -11.92 3.89 -2.11
C ALA A 149 -11.02 3.92 -0.87
N MET A 150 -9.72 4.17 -1.05
CA MET A 150 -8.72 4.11 0.01
C MET A 150 -8.74 5.32 0.92
N CYS A 151 -8.93 6.54 0.39
CA CYS A 151 -8.84 7.78 1.17
C CYS A 151 -10.15 8.12 1.88
N ASP A 152 -11.30 7.84 1.27
CA ASP A 152 -12.61 8.21 1.86
C ASP A 152 -13.17 7.18 2.84
N THR A 153 -12.68 5.95 2.81
CA THR A 153 -13.11 4.92 3.76
C THR A 153 -12.38 5.09 5.10
N VAL A 154 -13.15 5.33 6.17
CA VAL A 154 -12.65 5.44 7.53
C VAL A 154 -13.35 4.40 8.42
N ASN A 155 -12.57 3.55 9.06
CA ASN A 155 -13.00 2.48 9.97
C ASN A 155 -12.54 2.76 11.40
N LEU A 156 -13.07 2.05 12.39
CA LEU A 156 -12.67 2.23 13.79
C LEU A 156 -11.18 1.97 14.04
N PHE A 157 -10.60 1.00 13.36
CA PHE A 157 -9.17 0.68 13.50
C PHE A 157 -8.26 1.82 13.00
N ASP A 158 -8.73 2.63 12.04
CA ASP A 158 -7.97 3.75 11.49
C ASP A 158 -7.68 4.85 12.53
N TYR A 159 -8.48 4.95 13.61
CA TYR A 159 -8.23 5.89 14.71
C TYR A 159 -6.96 5.52 15.47
N GLY A 160 -6.77 4.23 15.78
CA GLY A 160 -5.53 3.74 16.40
C GLY A 160 -4.31 3.87 15.46
N GLU A 161 -4.47 3.57 14.19
CA GLU A 161 -3.42 3.79 13.18
C GLU A 161 -3.06 5.28 13.07
N CYS A 162 -4.04 6.17 13.07
CA CYS A 162 -3.80 7.62 13.03
C CYS A 162 -3.00 8.09 14.26
N ASP A 163 -3.31 7.59 15.45
CA ASP A 163 -2.61 7.94 16.68
C ASP A 163 -1.15 7.45 16.66
N LEU A 164 -0.88 6.31 16.04
CA LEU A 164 0.49 5.79 15.86
C LEU A 164 1.30 6.58 14.83
N HIS A 165 0.64 7.18 13.83
CA HIS A 165 1.30 7.83 12.70
C HIS A 165 1.30 9.35 12.76
N LEU A 166 0.28 9.99 13.33
CA LEU A 166 0.15 11.44 13.39
C LEU A 166 0.11 11.95 14.84
N ARG A 167 0.59 13.17 15.04
CA ARG A 167 0.56 13.83 16.35
C ARG A 167 -0.83 14.37 16.66
N GLY A 168 -1.21 14.29 17.95
CA GLY A 168 -2.46 14.83 18.48
C GLY A 168 -3.66 13.91 18.20
N LEU A 169 -4.80 14.25 18.78
CA LEU A 169 -5.99 13.41 18.76
C LEU A 169 -6.41 13.00 17.35
N PRO A 170 -6.73 11.72 17.11
CA PRO A 170 -7.20 11.23 15.83
C PRO A 170 -8.60 11.79 15.53
N THR A 171 -8.75 12.37 14.37
CA THR A 171 -10.05 12.84 13.83
C THR A 171 -10.27 12.23 12.46
N ARG A 172 -11.54 12.19 12.00
CA ARG A 172 -11.86 11.69 10.67
C ARG A 172 -11.09 12.44 9.56
N ALA A 173 -10.91 13.75 9.72
CA ALA A 173 -10.15 14.57 8.77
C ALA A 173 -8.66 14.17 8.73
N LYS A 174 -8.02 14.03 9.89
CA LYS A 174 -6.63 13.57 9.99
C LYS A 174 -6.43 12.15 9.45
N ILE A 175 -7.41 11.26 9.64
CA ILE A 175 -7.37 9.91 9.09
C ILE A 175 -7.38 9.97 7.56
N LYS A 176 -8.28 10.77 6.96
CA LYS A 176 -8.31 10.96 5.51
C LYS A 176 -7.00 11.60 4.98
N GLU A 177 -6.45 12.58 5.70
CA GLU A 177 -5.15 13.18 5.39
C GLU A 177 -4.03 12.11 5.39
N LEU A 178 -3.99 11.25 6.41
CA LEU A 178 -3.03 10.14 6.50
C LEU A 178 -3.20 9.14 5.35
N HIS A 179 -4.43 8.81 4.98
CA HIS A 179 -4.71 7.93 3.86
C HIS A 179 -4.28 8.54 2.53
N GLY A 180 -4.53 9.85 2.34
CA GLY A 180 -4.04 10.60 1.17
C GLY A 180 -2.52 10.57 1.10
N TYR A 181 -1.85 10.87 2.20
CA TYR A 181 -0.40 10.77 2.31
C TYR A 181 0.12 9.38 1.90
N TRP A 182 -0.48 8.31 2.41
CA TRP A 182 -0.08 6.95 2.06
C TRP A 182 -0.30 6.63 0.57
N PHE A 183 -1.39 7.12 0.00
CA PHE A 183 -1.70 6.92 -1.41
C PHE A 183 -0.71 7.66 -2.30
N ASP A 184 -0.43 8.93 -2.01
CA ASP A 184 0.43 9.81 -2.82
C ASP A 184 1.91 9.43 -2.74
N THR A 185 2.37 8.93 -1.59
CA THR A 185 3.77 8.51 -1.41
C THR A 185 3.98 7.01 -1.59
N GLY A 186 2.93 6.22 -1.63
CA GLY A 186 2.96 4.77 -1.68
C GLY A 186 3.07 4.18 -3.08
N VAL A 187 2.76 2.89 -3.16
CA VAL A 187 2.54 2.17 -4.41
C VAL A 187 1.13 1.62 -4.37
N PRO A 188 0.19 2.18 -5.13
CA PRO A 188 -1.17 1.67 -5.22
C PRO A 188 -1.21 0.33 -5.98
N LEU A 189 -2.00 -0.62 -5.46
CA LEU A 189 -2.21 -1.93 -6.06
C LEU A 189 -3.69 -2.29 -6.04
N VAL A 190 -4.09 -3.14 -6.96
CA VAL A 190 -5.38 -3.82 -6.96
C VAL A 190 -5.16 -5.33 -6.94
N VAL A 191 -6.05 -6.02 -6.26
CA VAL A 191 -6.22 -7.47 -6.36
C VAL A 191 -7.57 -7.71 -7.00
N GLU A 192 -7.56 -8.28 -8.20
CA GLU A 192 -8.76 -8.81 -8.85
C GLU A 192 -9.07 -10.15 -8.16
N LEU A 193 -10.16 -10.18 -7.40
CA LEU A 193 -10.54 -11.35 -6.61
C LEU A 193 -11.18 -12.41 -7.52
N ALA A 194 -10.77 -13.65 -7.35
CA ALA A 194 -11.45 -14.74 -8.02
C ALA A 194 -12.90 -14.82 -7.53
N SER A 195 -13.84 -14.91 -8.46
CA SER A 195 -15.24 -15.16 -8.14
C SER A 195 -15.32 -16.42 -7.28
N GLN A 196 -15.90 -16.33 -6.09
CA GLN A 196 -16.21 -17.53 -5.33
C GLN A 196 -17.32 -18.23 -6.07
N GLY A 197 -16.98 -19.28 -6.82
CA GLY A 197 -17.98 -20.18 -7.36
C GLY A 197 -18.85 -20.65 -6.19
N LEU A 198 -20.14 -20.44 -6.32
CA LEU A 198 -21.15 -21.02 -5.44
C LEU A 198 -20.94 -22.54 -5.46
N SER A 199 -20.34 -23.06 -4.39
CA SER A 199 -20.25 -24.52 -4.14
C SER A 199 -21.43 -24.91 -3.31
#